data_d9d000b526b2f872036f48e14a41eeea
#
_entry.id   d9d000b526b2f872036f48e14a41eeea
#
_cell.length_a   1.000
_cell.length_b   1.000
_cell.length_c   1.000
_cell.angle_alpha   90.00
_cell.angle_beta   90.00
_cell.angle_gamma   90.00
#
_symmetry.space_group_name_H-M   'P 1'
#
loop_
_entity.id
_entity.type
_entity.pdbx_description
1 polymer ?
#
loop_
_entity_poly.entity_id
_entity_poly.type
_entity_poly.pdbx_seq_one_letter_code
_entity_poly.pdbx_strand_id
1 'polypeptide(L)'
;MLLQLQILREKYFSGYKARLTLDVESSFAALKREPLSVDDFRYYLANSAVHSSNIEGNTVSFDTYLKASEFHLHLRTKEIKEIEDLIAAYGFARENELTIANVLKAHEMLTQTLLVKKERGKIRKVSVGVRSEGRLIYLAVEPELIMQEVEKLFADISLLLKSKLTTTEIFYYAAYIHLVFVNIHPFVDGNGRAARLVEKWFMAKMLGESAWCIISEKNYWDNRPAYYKNLKLGVNYHEVKYEKSIPFLLMLPEALVMK
;
A
#
# COMPACT_ATOMS: atom_id res chain seq x y z
N MET A 1 5.59 -16.14 22.29
CA MET A 1 6.91 -15.50 22.24
C MET A 1 6.70 -14.12 21.64
N LEU A 2 7.04 -13.03 22.33
CA LEU A 2 6.92 -11.67 21.80
C LEU A 2 7.80 -11.54 20.56
N LEU A 3 7.26 -11.01 19.48
CA LEU A 3 8.02 -10.73 18.26
C LEU A 3 9.01 -9.59 18.55
N GLN A 4 10.29 -9.81 18.24
CA GLN A 4 11.31 -8.77 18.40
C GLN A 4 11.34 -7.88 17.16
N LEU A 5 10.30 -7.06 17.01
CA LEU A 5 10.17 -6.10 15.92
C LEU A 5 11.05 -4.87 16.15
N GLN A 6 11.66 -4.36 15.06
CA GLN A 6 12.58 -3.22 15.12
C GLN A 6 11.83 -1.88 14.99
N ILE A 7 10.88 -1.80 14.08
CA ILE A 7 10.17 -0.57 13.74
C ILE A 7 8.64 -0.68 13.89
N LEU A 8 8.06 -1.83 13.55
CA LEU A 8 6.63 -2.09 13.78
C LEU A 8 6.35 -2.28 15.28
N ARG A 9 5.16 -1.93 15.74
CA ARG A 9 4.84 -1.87 17.17
C ARG A 9 3.65 -2.75 17.52
N GLU A 10 3.88 -3.88 18.16
CA GLU A 10 2.83 -4.78 18.67
C GLU A 10 1.96 -4.14 19.76
N LYS A 11 2.55 -3.24 20.57
CA LYS A 11 1.89 -2.63 21.74
C LYS A 11 0.58 -1.88 21.44
N TYR A 12 0.33 -1.50 20.19
CA TYR A 12 -0.91 -0.83 19.79
C TYR A 12 -2.01 -1.80 19.30
N PHE A 13 -1.69 -3.09 19.17
CA PHE A 13 -2.62 -4.09 18.65
C PHE A 13 -3.87 -4.25 19.52
N SER A 14 -3.74 -4.26 20.86
CA SER A 14 -4.88 -4.35 21.77
C SER A 14 -5.85 -3.19 21.60
N GLY A 15 -5.32 -1.97 21.47
CA GLY A 15 -6.13 -0.77 21.21
C GLY A 15 -6.79 -0.76 19.82
N TYR A 16 -6.11 -1.31 18.80
CA TYR A 16 -6.68 -1.53 17.47
C TYR A 16 -7.82 -2.55 17.53
N LYS A 17 -7.59 -3.73 18.12
CA LYS A 17 -8.58 -4.80 18.25
C LYS A 17 -9.84 -4.34 19.00
N ALA A 18 -9.68 -3.56 20.07
CA ALA A 18 -10.80 -3.03 20.84
C ALA A 18 -11.69 -2.02 20.08
N ARG A 19 -11.20 -1.47 18.96
CA ARG A 19 -11.92 -0.49 18.15
C ARG A 19 -12.41 -1.04 16.80
N LEU A 20 -12.16 -2.31 16.51
CA LEU A 20 -12.73 -2.97 15.34
C LEU A 20 -14.25 -3.01 15.47
N THR A 21 -14.94 -2.62 14.40
CA THR A 21 -16.41 -2.62 14.29
C THR A 21 -16.94 -3.84 13.54
N LEU A 22 -16.03 -4.67 13.01
CA LEU A 22 -16.35 -5.87 12.25
C LEU A 22 -15.48 -7.05 12.70
N ASP A 23 -15.98 -8.25 12.48
CA ASP A 23 -15.20 -9.48 12.61
C ASP A 23 -14.36 -9.69 11.33
N VAL A 24 -13.05 -9.40 11.44
CA VAL A 24 -12.10 -9.48 10.33
C VAL A 24 -11.96 -10.91 9.81
N GLU A 25 -11.93 -11.92 10.73
CA GLU A 25 -11.81 -13.33 10.38
C GLU A 25 -13.00 -13.78 9.51
N SER A 26 -14.20 -13.55 9.99
CA SER A 26 -15.44 -13.94 9.29
C SER A 26 -15.63 -13.15 7.99
N SER A 27 -15.33 -11.85 8.00
CA SER A 27 -15.45 -10.99 6.81
C SER A 27 -14.47 -11.40 5.72
N PHE A 28 -13.21 -11.69 6.06
CA PHE A 28 -12.23 -12.18 5.09
C PHE A 28 -12.58 -13.58 4.59
N ALA A 29 -13.03 -14.49 5.48
CA ALA A 29 -13.45 -15.83 5.08
C ALA A 29 -14.61 -15.79 4.07
N ALA A 30 -15.48 -14.78 4.14
CA ALA A 30 -16.56 -14.60 3.18
C ALA A 30 -16.08 -14.25 1.76
N LEU A 31 -14.89 -13.65 1.61
CA LEU A 31 -14.27 -13.39 0.30
C LEU A 31 -13.69 -14.64 -0.36
N LYS A 32 -13.40 -15.71 0.42
CA LYS A 32 -12.76 -16.94 -0.05
C LYS A 32 -13.71 -17.92 -0.74
N ARG A 33 -14.91 -17.54 -1.11
CA ARG A 33 -15.96 -18.50 -1.52
C ARG A 33 -15.68 -19.30 -2.78
N GLU A 34 -14.77 -18.81 -3.67
CA GLU A 34 -14.45 -19.51 -4.93
C GLU A 34 -12.97 -19.29 -5.29
N PRO A 35 -12.31 -20.23 -6.00
CA PRO A 35 -11.06 -19.90 -6.65
C PRO A 35 -11.29 -18.77 -7.65
N LEU A 36 -10.48 -17.70 -7.54
CA LEU A 36 -10.54 -16.57 -8.46
C LEU A 36 -10.29 -17.03 -9.89
N SER A 37 -11.22 -16.70 -10.79
CA SER A 37 -10.95 -16.79 -12.21
C SER A 37 -9.87 -15.78 -12.64
N VAL A 38 -9.25 -16.01 -13.80
CA VAL A 38 -8.28 -15.05 -14.37
C VAL A 38 -8.93 -13.68 -14.60
N ASP A 39 -10.19 -13.66 -14.99
CA ASP A 39 -10.93 -12.42 -15.27
C ASP A 39 -11.31 -11.69 -13.98
N ASP A 40 -11.71 -12.41 -12.93
CA ASP A 40 -11.95 -11.81 -11.61
C ASP A 40 -10.66 -11.17 -11.06
N PHE A 41 -9.54 -11.89 -11.17
CA PHE A 41 -8.26 -11.35 -10.73
C PHE A 41 -7.90 -10.06 -11.49
N ARG A 42 -8.05 -10.05 -12.82
CA ARG A 42 -7.82 -8.86 -13.64
C ARG A 42 -8.70 -7.69 -13.24
N TYR A 43 -9.98 -7.96 -12.94
CA TYR A 43 -10.91 -6.95 -12.47
C TYR A 43 -10.45 -6.30 -11.17
N TYR A 44 -10.12 -7.09 -10.13
CA TYR A 44 -9.65 -6.57 -8.85
C TYR A 44 -8.32 -5.85 -8.96
N LEU A 45 -7.42 -6.34 -9.82
CA LEU A 45 -6.15 -5.71 -10.09
C LEU A 45 -6.32 -4.33 -10.73
N ALA A 46 -7.18 -4.24 -11.74
CA ALA A 46 -7.52 -2.97 -12.39
C ALA A 46 -8.19 -2.00 -11.41
N ASN A 47 -9.12 -2.50 -10.57
CA ASN A 47 -9.77 -1.71 -9.54
C ASN A 47 -8.74 -1.09 -8.57
N SER A 48 -7.83 -1.91 -8.05
CA SER A 48 -6.75 -1.46 -7.17
C SER A 48 -5.85 -0.42 -7.84
N ALA A 49 -5.42 -0.65 -9.07
CA ALA A 49 -4.52 0.25 -9.80
C ALA A 49 -5.17 1.59 -10.11
N VAL A 50 -6.43 1.60 -10.58
CA VAL A 50 -7.17 2.83 -10.85
C VAL A 50 -7.31 3.65 -9.58
N HIS A 51 -7.84 3.09 -8.50
CA HIS A 51 -8.08 3.85 -7.26
C HIS A 51 -6.77 4.28 -6.60
N SER A 52 -5.71 3.44 -6.64
CA SER A 52 -4.39 3.84 -6.18
C SER A 52 -3.82 5.03 -6.97
N SER A 53 -4.04 5.09 -8.28
CA SER A 53 -3.66 6.23 -9.11
C SER A 53 -4.52 7.47 -8.82
N ASN A 54 -5.85 7.28 -8.61
CA ASN A 54 -6.76 8.38 -8.29
C ASN A 54 -6.43 9.06 -6.95
N ILE A 55 -5.98 8.32 -5.94
CA ILE A 55 -5.48 8.90 -4.68
C ILE A 55 -4.39 9.94 -4.96
N GLU A 56 -3.51 9.67 -5.93
CA GLU A 56 -2.39 10.56 -6.32
C GLU A 56 -2.79 11.62 -7.37
N GLY A 57 -4.08 11.72 -7.73
CA GLY A 57 -4.60 12.78 -8.60
C GLY A 57 -4.87 12.39 -10.03
N ASN A 58 -4.72 11.11 -10.42
CA ASN A 58 -5.21 10.61 -11.70
C ASN A 58 -6.74 10.76 -11.76
N THR A 59 -7.29 11.11 -12.93
CA THR A 59 -8.70 11.45 -13.09
C THR A 59 -9.51 10.37 -13.83
N VAL A 60 -8.86 9.32 -14.29
CA VAL A 60 -9.53 8.22 -15.00
C VAL A 60 -10.41 7.43 -14.04
N SER A 61 -11.71 7.34 -14.31
CA SER A 61 -12.62 6.50 -13.53
C SER A 61 -12.41 5.01 -13.85
N PHE A 62 -12.80 4.14 -12.92
CA PHE A 62 -12.71 2.70 -13.12
C PHE A 62 -13.55 2.24 -14.32
N ASP A 63 -14.78 2.78 -14.47
CA ASP A 63 -15.64 2.51 -15.63
C ASP A 63 -15.01 2.94 -16.97
N THR A 64 -14.40 4.13 -17.00
CA THR A 64 -13.66 4.62 -18.18
C THR A 64 -12.49 3.71 -18.53
N TYR A 65 -11.72 3.25 -17.52
CA TYR A 65 -10.60 2.33 -17.72
C TYR A 65 -11.08 0.98 -18.29
N LEU A 66 -12.13 0.38 -17.71
CA LEU A 66 -12.69 -0.89 -18.20
C LEU A 66 -13.15 -0.78 -19.65
N LYS A 67 -13.93 0.25 -19.98
CA LYS A 67 -14.40 0.49 -21.37
C LYS A 67 -13.22 0.66 -22.33
N ALA A 68 -12.18 1.39 -21.95
CA ALA A 68 -10.99 1.55 -22.78
C ALA A 68 -10.27 0.21 -23.01
N SER A 69 -10.20 -0.63 -21.99
CA SER A 69 -9.58 -1.95 -22.04
C SER A 69 -10.39 -2.94 -22.90
N GLU A 70 -11.71 -3.00 -22.73
CA GLU A 70 -12.61 -3.93 -23.46
C GLU A 70 -12.72 -3.60 -24.95
N PHE A 71 -12.86 -2.33 -25.28
CA PHE A 71 -13.04 -1.89 -26.67
C PHE A 71 -11.73 -1.61 -27.40
N HIS A 72 -10.57 -1.95 -26.80
CA HIS A 72 -9.25 -1.62 -27.35
C HIS A 72 -9.17 -0.16 -27.82
N LEU A 73 -9.89 0.74 -27.14
CA LEU A 73 -9.82 2.15 -27.41
C LEU A 73 -8.39 2.59 -27.08
N HIS A 74 -7.63 2.96 -28.09
CA HIS A 74 -6.26 3.44 -27.93
C HIS A 74 -6.20 4.82 -27.24
N LEU A 75 -6.86 4.95 -26.11
CA LEU A 75 -6.72 6.09 -25.20
C LEU A 75 -5.35 5.99 -24.53
N ARG A 76 -4.30 6.27 -25.29
CA ARG A 76 -2.90 6.27 -24.77
C ARG A 76 -2.60 7.58 -24.06
N THR A 77 -3.47 8.03 -23.16
CA THR A 77 -3.19 9.17 -22.32
C THR A 77 -2.12 8.82 -21.30
N LYS A 78 -1.47 9.83 -20.73
CA LYS A 78 -0.49 9.65 -19.66
C LYS A 78 -1.15 8.93 -18.46
N GLU A 79 -2.37 9.31 -18.13
CA GLU A 79 -3.15 8.77 -17.02
C GLU A 79 -3.43 7.26 -17.18
N ILE A 80 -3.79 6.82 -18.37
CA ILE A 80 -4.01 5.38 -18.65
C ILE A 80 -2.69 4.61 -18.50
N LYS A 81 -1.59 5.14 -19.03
CA LYS A 81 -0.29 4.49 -18.88
C LYS A 81 0.18 4.38 -17.43
N GLU A 82 -0.10 5.38 -16.59
CA GLU A 82 0.20 5.30 -15.16
C GLU A 82 -0.57 4.16 -14.47
N ILE A 83 -1.83 3.91 -14.90
CA ILE A 83 -2.63 2.78 -14.40
C ILE A 83 -2.04 1.45 -14.91
N GLU A 84 -1.67 1.36 -16.20
CA GLU A 84 -1.05 0.17 -16.79
C GLU A 84 0.29 -0.17 -16.14
N ASP A 85 1.13 0.82 -15.84
CA ASP A 85 2.39 0.68 -15.11
C ASP A 85 2.14 0.07 -13.72
N LEU A 86 1.10 0.53 -13.04
CA LEU A 86 0.73 0.03 -11.73
C LEU A 86 0.16 -1.39 -11.78
N ILE A 87 -0.68 -1.71 -12.78
CA ILE A 87 -1.17 -3.08 -13.03
C ILE A 87 0.01 -4.04 -13.24
N ALA A 88 0.99 -3.64 -14.05
CA ALA A 88 2.19 -4.45 -14.28
C ALA A 88 2.97 -4.69 -12.98
N ALA A 89 3.08 -3.68 -12.10
CA ALA A 89 3.74 -3.82 -10.81
C ALA A 89 2.98 -4.75 -9.85
N TYR A 90 1.65 -4.70 -9.82
CA TYR A 90 0.82 -5.64 -9.04
C TYR A 90 0.96 -7.08 -9.57
N GLY A 91 0.93 -7.26 -10.91
CA GLY A 91 1.16 -8.56 -11.54
C GLY A 91 2.53 -9.14 -11.16
N PHE A 92 3.58 -8.31 -11.22
CA PHE A 92 4.92 -8.71 -10.78
C PHE A 92 4.94 -9.10 -9.29
N ALA A 93 4.28 -8.34 -8.42
CA ALA A 93 4.21 -8.62 -6.99
C ALA A 93 3.54 -9.97 -6.69
N ARG A 94 2.51 -10.34 -7.45
CA ARG A 94 1.84 -11.65 -7.31
C ARG A 94 2.81 -12.81 -7.50
N GLU A 95 3.65 -12.74 -8.53
CA GLU A 95 4.54 -13.83 -8.95
C GLU A 95 5.87 -13.89 -8.14
N ASN A 96 6.15 -12.87 -7.33
CA ASN A 96 7.44 -12.73 -6.68
C ASN A 96 7.34 -12.64 -5.15
N GLU A 97 8.47 -12.88 -4.46
CA GLU A 97 8.57 -12.74 -3.01
C GLU A 97 8.68 -11.26 -2.59
N LEU A 98 8.11 -10.93 -1.43
CA LEU A 98 8.18 -9.58 -0.87
C LEU A 98 9.55 -9.34 -0.24
N THR A 99 10.46 -8.81 -1.05
CA THR A 99 11.84 -8.45 -0.66
C THR A 99 12.15 -7.00 -1.06
N ILE A 100 13.19 -6.40 -0.46
CA ILE A 100 13.65 -5.06 -0.84
C ILE A 100 13.92 -5.01 -2.36
N ALA A 101 14.67 -5.98 -2.90
CA ALA A 101 15.02 -6.01 -4.31
C ALA A 101 13.78 -6.04 -5.22
N ASN A 102 12.79 -6.85 -4.87
CA ASN A 102 11.55 -6.95 -5.63
C ASN A 102 10.66 -5.71 -5.47
N VAL A 103 10.66 -5.04 -4.31
CA VAL A 103 9.96 -3.75 -4.15
C VAL A 103 10.63 -2.66 -4.97
N LEU A 104 11.96 -2.61 -5.06
CA LEU A 104 12.66 -1.70 -5.96
C LEU A 104 12.28 -1.96 -7.42
N LYS A 105 12.18 -3.25 -7.82
CA LYS A 105 11.76 -3.62 -9.18
C LYS A 105 10.31 -3.25 -9.45
N ALA A 106 9.40 -3.51 -8.51
CA ALA A 106 8.00 -3.10 -8.61
C ALA A 106 7.87 -1.56 -8.71
N HIS A 107 8.67 -0.81 -7.93
CA HIS A 107 8.72 0.64 -8.03
C HIS A 107 9.25 1.12 -9.39
N GLU A 108 10.25 0.46 -9.97
CA GLU A 108 10.70 0.74 -11.34
C GLU A 108 9.54 0.61 -12.34
N MET A 109 8.72 -0.43 -12.20
CA MET A 109 7.58 -0.70 -13.08
C MET A 109 6.47 0.34 -12.91
N LEU A 110 6.01 0.58 -11.68
CA LEU A 110 4.90 1.51 -11.41
C LEU A 110 5.23 2.98 -11.68
N THR A 111 6.49 3.31 -11.92
CA THR A 111 6.94 4.68 -12.18
C THR A 111 7.46 4.92 -13.61
N GLN A 112 7.19 4.00 -14.54
CA GLN A 112 7.68 4.13 -15.91
C GLN A 112 7.19 5.41 -16.60
N THR A 113 5.94 5.76 -16.41
CA THR A 113 5.35 7.00 -16.95
C THR A 113 5.60 8.21 -16.04
N LEU A 114 5.83 7.98 -14.75
CA LEU A 114 5.94 9.03 -13.73
C LEU A 114 7.34 9.64 -13.64
N LEU A 115 8.38 8.81 -13.70
CA LEU A 115 9.77 9.22 -13.43
C LEU A 115 10.69 9.02 -14.63
N VAL A 116 11.79 9.76 -14.66
CA VAL A 116 12.89 9.50 -15.59
C VAL A 116 13.63 8.21 -15.20
N LYS A 117 14.16 7.48 -16.20
CA LYS A 117 14.75 6.14 -16.01
C LYS A 117 15.78 6.05 -14.87
N LYS A 118 16.59 7.09 -14.67
CA LYS A 118 17.65 7.11 -13.64
C LYS A 118 17.11 7.11 -12.19
N GLU A 119 15.84 7.46 -11.97
CA GLU A 119 15.20 7.58 -10.64
C GLU A 119 14.28 6.39 -10.32
N ARG A 120 13.85 5.63 -11.35
CA ARG A 120 12.96 4.49 -11.20
C ARG A 120 13.60 3.37 -10.39
N GLY A 121 12.90 2.80 -9.43
CA GLY A 121 13.39 1.69 -8.61
C GLY A 121 14.61 2.01 -7.75
N LYS A 122 14.88 3.28 -7.46
CA LYS A 122 16.07 3.69 -6.70
C LYS A 122 15.70 4.48 -5.46
N ILE A 123 16.34 4.12 -4.36
CA ILE A 123 16.30 4.90 -3.12
C ILE A 123 16.82 6.30 -3.40
N ARG A 124 16.08 7.31 -2.95
CA ARG A 124 16.44 8.72 -3.13
C ARG A 124 17.73 9.08 -2.38
N LYS A 125 18.46 10.03 -2.95
CA LYS A 125 19.68 10.61 -2.35
C LYS A 125 19.49 12.08 -1.99
N VAL A 126 18.24 12.54 -1.97
CA VAL A 126 17.86 13.92 -1.68
C VAL A 126 16.80 13.96 -0.60
N SER A 127 16.78 15.04 0.17
CA SER A 127 15.69 15.29 1.13
C SER A 127 14.38 15.52 0.37
N VAL A 128 13.30 14.89 0.86
CA VAL A 128 11.97 15.00 0.29
C VAL A 128 10.98 15.39 1.38
N GLY A 129 10.08 16.30 1.04
CA GLY A 129 8.99 16.68 1.91
C GLY A 129 7.65 16.60 1.19
N VAL A 130 6.66 16.07 1.89
CA VAL A 130 5.28 16.04 1.41
C VAL A 130 4.67 17.43 1.55
N ARG A 131 4.04 17.91 0.48
CA ARG A 131 3.38 19.22 0.44
C ARG A 131 1.87 19.06 0.27
N SER A 132 1.12 19.97 0.85
CA SER A 132 -0.32 20.14 0.63
C SER A 132 -0.60 21.63 0.48
N GLU A 133 -1.29 22.01 -0.58
CA GLU A 133 -1.58 23.42 -0.89
C GLU A 133 -0.33 24.33 -0.83
N GLY A 134 0.80 23.82 -1.37
CA GLY A 134 2.08 24.53 -1.39
C GLY A 134 2.85 24.53 -0.07
N ARG A 135 2.25 24.12 1.06
CA ARG A 135 2.89 24.09 2.38
C ARG A 135 3.55 22.74 2.63
N LEU A 136 4.77 22.77 3.19
CA LEU A 136 5.41 21.55 3.69
C LEU A 136 4.62 21.04 4.91
N ILE A 137 4.14 19.80 4.83
CA ILE A 137 3.32 19.18 5.87
C ILE A 137 4.02 18.01 6.56
N TYR A 138 5.04 17.45 5.92
CA TYR A 138 5.83 16.37 6.47
C TYR A 138 7.23 16.34 5.82
N LEU A 139 8.28 16.18 6.62
CA LEU A 139 9.66 15.96 6.18
C LEU A 139 10.02 14.49 6.39
N ALA A 140 10.33 13.80 5.31
CA ALA A 140 10.73 12.39 5.35
C ALA A 140 12.13 12.23 5.99
N VAL A 141 12.49 10.97 6.31
CA VAL A 141 13.80 10.64 6.88
C VAL A 141 14.95 11.15 6.00
N GLU A 142 16.07 11.48 6.60
CA GLU A 142 17.28 11.95 5.92
C GLU A 142 17.81 10.90 4.94
N PRO A 143 18.35 11.31 3.77
CA PRO A 143 18.80 10.38 2.73
C PRO A 143 19.77 9.30 3.24
N GLU A 144 20.64 9.65 4.17
CA GLU A 144 21.69 8.80 4.76
C GLU A 144 21.10 7.66 5.61
N LEU A 145 19.90 7.85 6.17
CA LEU A 145 19.24 6.88 7.05
C LEU A 145 18.20 6.02 6.33
N ILE A 146 17.79 6.37 5.10
CA ILE A 146 16.70 5.69 4.40
C ILE A 146 16.94 4.18 4.33
N MET A 147 18.12 3.77 3.89
CA MET A 147 18.41 2.34 3.69
C MET A 147 18.32 1.57 5.00
N GLN A 148 18.84 2.13 6.09
CA GLN A 148 18.74 1.55 7.42
C GLN A 148 17.28 1.37 7.87
N GLU A 149 16.42 2.37 7.65
CA GLU A 149 15.01 2.30 8.04
C GLU A 149 14.22 1.33 7.16
N VAL A 150 14.54 1.25 5.87
CA VAL A 150 13.98 0.25 4.95
C VAL A 150 14.40 -1.16 5.38
N GLU A 151 15.67 -1.38 5.72
CA GLU A 151 16.18 -2.67 6.19
C GLU A 151 15.49 -3.11 7.49
N LYS A 152 15.28 -2.20 8.46
CA LYS A 152 14.51 -2.48 9.68
C LYS A 152 13.08 -2.92 9.36
N LEU A 153 12.40 -2.19 8.46
CA LEU A 153 11.04 -2.54 8.06
C LEU A 153 10.98 -3.91 7.39
N PHE A 154 11.92 -4.23 6.50
CA PHE A 154 11.93 -5.50 5.80
C PHE A 154 12.42 -6.66 6.69
N ALA A 155 13.23 -6.41 7.72
CA ALA A 155 13.54 -7.40 8.76
C ALA A 155 12.27 -7.77 9.53
N ASP A 156 11.44 -6.79 9.91
CA ASP A 156 10.16 -7.02 10.56
C ASP A 156 9.18 -7.77 9.63
N ILE A 157 9.05 -7.36 8.37
CA ILE A 157 8.23 -8.07 7.36
C ILE A 157 8.67 -9.53 7.24
N SER A 158 9.98 -9.79 7.12
CA SER A 158 10.51 -11.16 7.01
C SER A 158 10.22 -12.01 8.24
N LEU A 159 10.24 -11.42 9.43
CA LEU A 159 9.86 -12.09 10.68
C LEU A 159 8.37 -12.40 10.71
N LEU A 160 7.52 -11.44 10.33
CA LEU A 160 6.07 -11.61 10.29
C LEU A 160 5.65 -12.69 9.27
N LEU A 161 6.26 -12.72 8.08
CA LEU A 161 6.00 -13.73 7.05
C LEU A 161 6.29 -15.17 7.51
N LYS A 162 7.17 -15.34 8.50
CA LYS A 162 7.52 -16.66 9.10
C LYS A 162 6.71 -16.96 10.37
N SER A 163 5.90 -16.01 10.83
CA SER A 163 5.15 -16.12 12.08
C SER A 163 3.73 -16.66 11.84
N LYS A 164 3.16 -17.33 12.85
CA LYS A 164 1.74 -17.69 12.84
C LYS A 164 0.94 -16.52 13.38
N LEU A 165 0.25 -15.83 12.48
CA LEU A 165 -0.60 -14.68 12.80
C LEU A 165 -2.07 -15.01 12.51
N THR A 166 -2.98 -14.48 13.31
CA THR A 166 -4.42 -14.44 13.00
C THR A 166 -4.68 -13.47 11.83
N THR A 167 -5.82 -13.62 11.15
CA THR A 167 -6.20 -12.68 10.07
C THR A 167 -6.24 -11.23 10.60
N THR A 168 -6.76 -11.03 11.80
CA THR A 168 -6.80 -9.70 12.45
C THR A 168 -5.41 -9.11 12.66
N GLU A 169 -4.43 -9.92 13.09
CA GLU A 169 -3.03 -9.47 13.22
C GLU A 169 -2.40 -9.15 11.86
N ILE A 170 -2.71 -9.95 10.82
CA ILE A 170 -2.21 -9.70 9.47
C ILE A 170 -2.73 -8.36 8.95
N PHE A 171 -4.00 -8.05 9.12
CA PHE A 171 -4.57 -6.75 8.75
C PHE A 171 -3.93 -5.59 9.52
N TYR A 172 -3.71 -5.76 10.83
CA TYR A 172 -3.01 -4.79 11.64
C TYR A 172 -1.62 -4.50 11.12
N TYR A 173 -0.81 -5.54 10.90
CA TYR A 173 0.56 -5.36 10.43
C TYR A 173 0.63 -4.87 8.99
N ALA A 174 -0.26 -5.30 8.11
CA ALA A 174 -0.34 -4.80 6.73
C ALA A 174 -0.54 -3.29 6.68
N ALA A 175 -1.54 -2.78 7.40
CA ALA A 175 -1.78 -1.33 7.50
C ALA A 175 -0.61 -0.60 8.20
N TYR A 176 0.03 -1.23 9.17
CA TYR A 176 1.18 -0.63 9.86
C TYR A 176 2.42 -0.57 8.96
N ILE A 177 2.67 -1.60 8.13
CA ILE A 177 3.70 -1.61 7.08
C ILE A 177 3.49 -0.46 6.11
N HIS A 178 2.27 -0.27 5.61
CA HIS A 178 1.91 0.85 4.76
C HIS A 178 2.26 2.19 5.41
N LEU A 179 1.81 2.40 6.64
CA LEU A 179 2.03 3.62 7.40
C LEU A 179 3.52 3.93 7.56
N VAL A 180 4.31 2.93 7.98
CA VAL A 180 5.76 3.08 8.18
C VAL A 180 6.47 3.35 6.85
N PHE A 181 6.10 2.63 5.79
CA PHE A 181 6.70 2.82 4.46
C PHE A 181 6.47 4.25 3.93
N VAL A 182 5.24 4.77 4.08
CA VAL A 182 4.93 6.16 3.70
C VAL A 182 5.73 7.16 4.53
N ASN A 183 5.96 6.90 5.82
CA ASN A 183 6.74 7.79 6.68
C ASN A 183 8.24 7.76 6.36
N ILE A 184 8.82 6.60 6.03
CA ILE A 184 10.21 6.51 5.52
C ILE A 184 10.35 7.28 4.21
N HIS A 185 9.36 7.14 3.31
CA HIS A 185 9.31 7.82 2.01
C HIS A 185 10.57 7.58 1.18
N PRO A 186 10.88 6.31 0.83
CA PRO A 186 12.20 5.94 0.32
C PRO A 186 12.50 6.43 -1.10
N PHE A 187 11.51 6.86 -1.87
CA PHE A 187 11.66 7.26 -3.27
C PHE A 187 11.47 8.76 -3.47
N VAL A 188 11.89 9.27 -4.63
CA VAL A 188 11.65 10.67 -4.99
C VAL A 188 10.17 10.94 -5.28
N ASP A 189 9.44 9.93 -5.80
CA ASP A 189 8.00 9.95 -6.05
C ASP A 189 7.46 8.51 -6.10
N GLY A 190 6.14 8.32 -6.14
CA GLY A 190 5.49 6.99 -6.19
C GLY A 190 5.41 6.26 -4.84
N ASN A 191 5.77 6.91 -3.72
CA ASN A 191 5.79 6.30 -2.40
C ASN A 191 4.41 5.82 -1.93
N GLY A 192 3.34 6.60 -2.17
CA GLY A 192 1.98 6.20 -1.82
C GLY A 192 1.53 4.95 -2.58
N ARG A 193 1.76 4.91 -3.91
CA ARG A 193 1.47 3.75 -4.77
C ARG A 193 2.25 2.52 -4.32
N ALA A 194 3.56 2.68 -4.04
CA ALA A 194 4.41 1.60 -3.54
C ALA A 194 3.96 1.09 -2.17
N ALA A 195 3.57 1.96 -1.24
CA ALA A 195 3.11 1.57 0.09
C ALA A 195 1.82 0.74 0.03
N ARG A 196 0.83 1.13 -0.79
CA ARG A 196 -0.40 0.36 -1.01
C ARG A 196 -0.12 -0.99 -1.67
N LEU A 197 0.81 -1.04 -2.63
CA LEU A 197 1.24 -2.29 -3.22
C LEU A 197 1.91 -3.21 -2.19
N VAL A 198 2.83 -2.71 -1.35
CA VAL A 198 3.53 -3.49 -0.31
C VAL A 198 2.54 -4.01 0.74
N GLU A 199 1.56 -3.19 1.15
CA GLU A 199 0.46 -3.60 2.04
C GLU A 199 -0.28 -4.83 1.49
N LYS A 200 -0.76 -4.74 0.25
CA LYS A 200 -1.50 -5.81 -0.41
C LYS A 200 -0.64 -7.04 -0.68
N TRP A 201 0.61 -6.84 -1.05
CA TRP A 201 1.57 -7.91 -1.27
C TRP A 201 1.82 -8.70 0.02
N PHE A 202 2.04 -8.01 1.15
CA PHE A 202 2.17 -8.66 2.45
C PHE A 202 0.92 -9.48 2.80
N MET A 203 -0.27 -8.91 2.64
CA MET A 203 -1.51 -9.65 2.87
C MET A 203 -1.61 -10.89 1.98
N ALA A 204 -1.28 -10.79 0.69
CA ALA A 204 -1.35 -11.91 -0.24
C ALA A 204 -0.36 -13.04 0.12
N LYS A 205 0.85 -12.70 0.60
CA LYS A 205 1.81 -13.71 1.08
C LYS A 205 1.34 -14.42 2.36
N MET A 206 0.56 -13.75 3.20
CA MET A 206 0.07 -14.31 4.46
C MET A 206 -1.29 -15.02 4.34
N LEU A 207 -2.18 -14.51 3.50
CA LEU A 207 -3.58 -14.95 3.41
C LEU A 207 -3.90 -15.69 2.10
N GLY A 208 -2.97 -15.67 1.13
CA GLY A 208 -3.15 -16.25 -0.19
C GLY A 208 -3.85 -15.33 -1.19
N GLU A 209 -4.20 -15.89 -2.35
CA GLU A 209 -4.69 -15.16 -3.52
C GLU A 209 -5.93 -14.30 -3.27
N SER A 210 -6.82 -14.71 -2.37
CA SER A 210 -8.02 -13.94 -2.03
C SER A 210 -7.73 -12.55 -1.48
N ALA A 211 -6.52 -12.31 -0.95
CA ALA A 211 -6.14 -10.98 -0.48
C ALA A 211 -6.04 -9.94 -1.62
N TRP A 212 -5.81 -10.37 -2.86
CA TRP A 212 -5.82 -9.48 -4.03
C TRP A 212 -7.20 -8.89 -4.32
N CYS A 213 -8.28 -9.54 -3.82
CA CYS A 213 -9.65 -9.07 -3.98
C CYS A 213 -10.06 -7.99 -2.99
N ILE A 214 -9.24 -7.71 -1.97
CA ILE A 214 -9.54 -6.65 -1.01
C ILE A 214 -9.33 -5.31 -1.72
N ILE A 215 -10.41 -4.53 -1.86
CA ILE A 215 -10.38 -3.24 -2.54
C ILE A 215 -9.99 -2.09 -1.61
N SER A 216 -8.87 -2.26 -0.89
CA SER A 216 -8.38 -1.26 0.08
C SER A 216 -8.11 0.10 -0.56
N GLU A 217 -7.59 0.13 -1.80
CA GLU A 217 -7.34 1.36 -2.53
C GLU A 217 -8.63 2.13 -2.84
N LYS A 218 -9.72 1.41 -3.14
CA LYS A 218 -11.04 2.03 -3.32
C LYS A 218 -11.52 2.65 -2.01
N ASN A 219 -11.38 1.92 -0.88
CA ASN A 219 -11.72 2.47 0.42
C ASN A 219 -10.91 3.72 0.76
N TYR A 220 -9.61 3.72 0.52
CA TYR A 220 -8.75 4.89 0.72
C TYR A 220 -9.14 6.06 -0.20
N TRP A 221 -9.52 5.79 -1.44
CA TRP A 221 -10.00 6.80 -2.38
C TRP A 221 -11.34 7.41 -1.95
N ASP A 222 -12.33 6.58 -1.64
CA ASP A 222 -13.66 7.02 -1.22
C ASP A 222 -13.59 7.83 0.08
N ASN A 223 -12.60 7.54 0.95
CA ASN A 223 -12.34 8.24 2.20
C ASN A 223 -11.05 9.09 2.16
N ARG A 224 -10.67 9.60 0.99
CA ARG A 224 -9.39 10.28 0.76
C ARG A 224 -9.04 11.38 1.78
N PRO A 225 -9.96 12.26 2.20
CA PRO A 225 -9.65 13.25 3.23
C PRO A 225 -9.26 12.62 4.58
N ALA A 226 -9.96 11.56 5.01
CA ALA A 226 -9.65 10.81 6.22
C ALA A 226 -8.33 10.04 6.07
N TYR A 227 -8.07 9.43 4.92
CA TYR A 227 -6.82 8.74 4.60
C TYR A 227 -5.61 9.66 4.81
N TYR A 228 -5.58 10.82 4.18
CA TYR A 228 -4.48 11.77 4.35
C TYR A 228 -4.40 12.37 5.76
N LYS A 229 -5.55 12.62 6.41
CA LYS A 229 -5.58 13.09 7.80
C LYS A 229 -4.95 12.07 8.75
N ASN A 230 -5.29 10.79 8.58
CA ASN A 230 -4.84 9.71 9.45
C ASN A 230 -3.36 9.31 9.22
N LEU A 231 -2.81 9.60 8.04
CA LEU A 231 -1.37 9.46 7.77
C LEU A 231 -0.51 10.54 8.45
N LYS A 232 -1.09 11.70 8.81
CA LYS A 232 -0.37 12.83 9.42
C LYS A 232 -0.16 12.59 10.91
N LEU A 233 0.84 11.82 11.28
CA LEU A 233 1.16 11.50 12.67
C LEU A 233 2.29 12.35 13.27
N GLY A 234 2.92 13.21 12.48
CA GLY A 234 4.00 14.10 12.88
C GLY A 234 4.31 15.10 11.76
N VAL A 235 5.24 16.01 12.02
CA VAL A 235 5.72 17.00 11.03
C VAL A 235 7.01 16.54 10.34
N ASN A 236 7.73 15.57 10.93
CA ASN A 236 8.90 14.91 10.35
C ASN A 236 8.99 13.47 10.84
N TYR A 237 9.92 12.70 10.25
CA TYR A 237 10.11 11.27 10.53
C TYR A 237 10.36 10.97 12.01
N HIS A 238 11.18 11.77 12.70
CA HIS A 238 11.57 11.53 14.09
C HIS A 238 10.48 11.89 15.10
N GLU A 239 9.49 12.69 14.69
CA GLU A 239 8.37 13.13 15.54
C GLU A 239 7.06 12.39 15.25
N VAL A 240 7.11 11.27 14.49
CA VAL A 240 5.91 10.47 14.18
C VAL A 240 5.34 9.85 15.46
N LYS A 241 4.10 10.21 15.79
CA LYS A 241 3.36 9.76 16.98
C LYS A 241 2.56 8.50 16.68
N TYR A 242 3.23 7.35 16.63
CA TYR A 242 2.61 6.07 16.31
C TYR A 242 1.49 5.63 17.29
N GLU A 243 1.42 6.19 18.50
CA GLU A 243 0.29 6.02 19.41
C GLU A 243 -1.03 6.56 18.83
N LYS A 244 -0.97 7.41 17.82
CA LYS A 244 -2.12 7.96 17.09
C LYS A 244 -2.45 7.20 15.80
N SER A 245 -1.80 6.08 15.51
CA SER A 245 -1.93 5.35 14.26
C SER A 245 -3.27 4.62 14.09
N ILE A 246 -3.97 4.28 15.16
CA ILE A 246 -5.15 3.40 15.14
C ILE A 246 -6.22 3.85 14.12
N PRO A 247 -6.58 5.15 13.97
CA PRO A 247 -7.55 5.56 12.95
C PRO A 247 -7.14 5.20 11.53
N PHE A 248 -5.83 5.24 11.20
CA PHE A 248 -5.32 4.79 9.91
C PHE A 248 -5.40 3.27 9.78
N LEU A 249 -4.96 2.54 10.81
CA LEU A 249 -4.93 1.08 10.78
C LEU A 249 -6.33 0.45 10.64
N LEU A 250 -7.37 1.11 11.16
CA LEU A 250 -8.76 0.66 11.04
C LEU A 250 -9.33 0.81 9.62
N MET A 251 -8.74 1.66 8.76
CA MET A 251 -9.25 1.86 7.40
C MET A 251 -9.08 0.60 6.53
N LEU A 252 -8.04 -0.22 6.77
CA LEU A 252 -7.81 -1.41 5.97
C LEU A 252 -8.91 -2.48 6.14
N PRO A 253 -9.29 -2.90 7.37
CA PRO A 253 -10.37 -3.87 7.54
C PRO A 253 -11.74 -3.36 7.04
N GLU A 254 -12.01 -2.05 7.03
CA GLU A 254 -13.24 -1.47 6.49
C GLU A 254 -13.44 -1.84 5.00
N ALA A 255 -12.37 -2.09 4.26
CA ALA A 255 -12.43 -2.54 2.86
C ALA A 255 -13.09 -3.93 2.69
N LEU A 256 -13.20 -4.74 3.74
CA LEU A 256 -13.86 -6.05 3.71
C LEU A 256 -15.38 -5.98 3.59
N VAL A 257 -15.99 -4.86 3.96
CA VAL A 257 -17.45 -4.66 3.95
C VAL A 257 -17.92 -3.70 2.86
N MET A 258 -17.00 -3.24 2.01
CA MET A 258 -17.32 -2.44 0.83
C MET A 258 -18.05 -3.29 -0.22
N LYS A 259 -19.00 -2.69 -0.91
CA LYS A 259 -19.76 -3.29 -2.03
C LYS A 259 -19.32 -2.68 -3.35
#